data_6edf734d885c05fffe47724a03b8dcad
#
_entry.id   6edf734d885c05fffe47724a03b8dcad
#
_cell.length_a   1.000
_cell.length_b   1.000
_cell.length_c   1.000
_cell.angle_alpha   90.00
_cell.angle_beta   90.00
_cell.angle_gamma   90.00
#
_symmetry.space_group_name_H-M   'P 1'
#
loop_
_entity.id
_entity.type
_entity.pdbx_description
1 polymer ?
#
loop_
_entity_poly.entity_id
_entity_poly.type
_entity_poly.pdbx_seq_one_letter_code
_entity_poly.pdbx_strand_id
1 'polypeptide(L)'
;MNNTVTRITELPQIKTRGPDNWQNFQHARLQISVGQPYHEGDKLAAMLDWAAPRFETIDLCVNDTLQRYNLMFECNVSRFRALDVAREEGDKWLERNRSCIAPHANIRIRRWEDWKTDPAYRAYKFKIETLYYSNEAFKSTITDNIYSIWARRQATNAGLYSSERFQDFFEMSKIYLLEEVAVFALMFERKTGIDIYPGTVLFAVTAFQNTQPPGAPEGLSKGRFCRIDFSRNKNAQHQNIARAA
;
A
#
# COMPACT_ATOMS: atom_id res chain seq x y z
N MET A 1 7.93 21.51 -40.44
CA MET A 1 8.81 21.10 -39.34
C MET A 1 8.04 21.27 -38.04
N ASN A 2 7.49 20.19 -37.52
CA ASN A 2 6.72 20.21 -36.25
C ASN A 2 7.70 20.11 -35.08
N ASN A 3 7.98 21.24 -34.45
CA ASN A 3 8.70 21.24 -33.17
C ASN A 3 7.78 20.67 -32.09
N THR A 4 7.86 19.38 -31.86
CA THR A 4 7.28 18.73 -30.66
C THR A 4 8.13 19.17 -29.47
N VAL A 5 7.72 20.23 -28.78
CA VAL A 5 8.30 20.61 -27.49
C VAL A 5 7.95 19.50 -26.50
N THR A 6 8.88 18.59 -26.26
CA THR A 6 8.77 17.61 -25.19
C THR A 6 8.75 18.40 -23.87
N ARG A 7 7.57 18.55 -23.27
CA ARG A 7 7.43 19.07 -21.90
C ARG A 7 8.18 18.12 -20.99
N ILE A 8 9.36 18.51 -20.54
CA ILE A 8 10.02 17.86 -19.40
C ILE A 8 9.18 18.24 -18.19
N THR A 9 8.27 17.36 -17.81
CA THR A 9 7.51 17.51 -16.56
C THR A 9 8.47 17.17 -15.44
N GLU A 10 8.88 18.15 -14.64
CA GLU A 10 9.67 17.88 -13.44
C GLU A 10 8.88 16.96 -12.49
N LEU A 11 9.52 15.87 -12.08
CA LEU A 11 8.91 14.92 -11.15
C LEU A 11 8.60 15.60 -9.81
N PRO A 12 7.54 15.16 -9.10
CA PRO A 12 7.21 15.67 -7.79
C PRO A 12 8.36 15.48 -6.80
N GLN A 13 8.62 16.47 -5.96
CA GLN A 13 9.57 16.32 -4.87
C GLN A 13 8.98 15.46 -3.75
N ILE A 14 9.82 14.60 -3.16
CA ILE A 14 9.44 13.71 -2.06
C ILE A 14 9.90 14.30 -0.73
N LYS A 15 8.95 14.39 0.20
CA LYS A 15 9.19 14.64 1.62
C LYS A 15 8.88 13.39 2.41
N THR A 16 9.75 13.03 3.34
CA THR A 16 9.60 11.84 4.18
C THR A 16 9.13 12.21 5.57
N ARG A 17 8.28 11.35 6.15
CA ARG A 17 7.90 11.35 7.56
C ARG A 17 8.01 9.92 8.07
N GLY A 18 8.96 9.66 8.91
CA GLY A 18 9.22 8.31 9.41
C GLY A 18 10.10 8.35 10.65
N PRO A 19 10.53 7.19 11.13
CA PRO A 19 11.50 7.11 12.23
C PRO A 19 12.79 7.84 11.83
N ASP A 20 13.41 8.53 12.77
CA ASP A 20 14.62 9.34 12.54
C ASP A 20 15.80 8.55 11.94
N ASN A 21 15.77 7.23 12.07
CA ASN A 21 16.80 6.31 11.58
C ASN A 21 16.42 5.52 10.34
N TRP A 22 15.43 5.95 9.55
CA TRP A 22 14.98 5.20 8.37
C TRP A 22 16.10 5.00 7.33
N GLN A 23 17.06 5.90 7.28
CA GLN A 23 18.24 5.83 6.39
C GLN A 23 19.17 4.66 6.72
N ASN A 24 19.09 4.07 7.90
CA ASN A 24 19.92 2.93 8.31
C ASN A 24 19.45 1.59 7.72
N PHE A 25 18.30 1.56 7.09
CA PHE A 25 17.79 0.33 6.47
C PHE A 25 18.39 0.17 5.07
N GLN A 26 18.96 -1.00 4.80
CA GLN A 26 19.45 -1.37 3.46
C GLN A 26 18.34 -1.87 2.54
N HIS A 27 17.22 -2.31 3.11
CA HIS A 27 16.10 -2.86 2.39
C HIS A 27 14.84 -2.04 2.59
N ALA A 28 14.14 -1.76 1.48
CA ALA A 28 12.83 -1.12 1.50
C ALA A 28 11.77 -2.00 0.84
N ARG A 29 10.53 -1.84 1.29
CA ARG A 29 9.32 -2.34 0.63
C ARG A 29 8.47 -1.15 0.22
N LEU A 30 8.21 -1.01 -1.06
CA LEU A 30 7.29 -0.01 -1.60
C LEU A 30 5.93 -0.66 -1.73
N GLN A 31 4.99 -0.29 -0.87
CA GLN A 31 3.65 -0.85 -0.86
C GLN A 31 2.79 -0.17 -1.93
N ILE A 32 2.38 -0.93 -2.94
CA ILE A 32 1.61 -0.45 -4.09
C ILE A 32 0.15 -0.88 -3.96
N SER A 33 -0.74 0.08 -3.80
CA SER A 33 -2.19 -0.15 -3.92
C SER A 33 -2.60 0.10 -5.37
N VAL A 34 -2.89 -0.97 -6.12
CA VAL A 34 -3.33 -0.89 -7.52
C VAL A 34 -4.60 -0.03 -7.62
N GLY A 35 -4.64 0.85 -8.61
CA GLY A 35 -5.76 1.78 -8.82
C GLY A 35 -5.69 3.08 -8.03
N GLN A 36 -4.66 3.29 -7.19
CA GLN A 36 -4.49 4.55 -6.48
C GLN A 36 -3.64 5.55 -7.28
N PRO A 37 -4.11 6.80 -7.49
CA PRO A 37 -3.42 7.78 -8.35
C PRO A 37 -2.02 8.16 -7.90
N TYR A 38 -1.68 7.94 -6.64
CA TYR A 38 -0.33 8.22 -6.13
C TYR A 38 0.66 7.07 -6.37
N HIS A 39 0.18 5.95 -6.95
CA HIS A 39 1.01 4.83 -7.40
C HIS A 39 1.07 4.72 -8.94
N GLU A 40 0.87 5.81 -9.65
CA GLU A 40 0.85 5.86 -11.11
C GLU A 40 1.72 7.02 -11.64
N GLY A 41 2.28 6.84 -12.85
CA GLY A 41 2.94 7.88 -13.62
C GLY A 41 4.06 8.60 -12.86
N ASP A 42 4.05 9.93 -12.92
CA ASP A 42 5.12 10.78 -12.35
C ASP A 42 5.33 10.60 -10.85
N LYS A 43 4.27 10.26 -10.09
CA LYS A 43 4.39 10.01 -8.65
C LYS A 43 5.10 8.68 -8.36
N LEU A 44 4.77 7.65 -9.12
CA LEU A 44 5.49 6.38 -9.03
C LEU A 44 6.94 6.56 -9.45
N ALA A 45 7.21 7.21 -10.59
CA ALA A 45 8.55 7.50 -11.06
C ALA A 45 9.36 8.25 -10.00
N ALA A 46 8.81 9.33 -9.42
CA ALA A 46 9.46 10.08 -8.35
C ALA A 46 9.77 9.23 -7.12
N MET A 47 8.87 8.31 -6.75
CA MET A 47 9.06 7.39 -5.62
C MET A 47 10.19 6.40 -5.90
N LEU A 48 10.25 5.84 -7.11
CA LEU A 48 11.30 4.89 -7.51
C LEU A 48 12.66 5.58 -7.61
N ASP A 49 12.72 6.75 -8.27
CA ASP A 49 13.95 7.55 -8.39
C ASP A 49 14.48 8.02 -7.03
N TRP A 50 13.56 8.31 -6.10
CA TRP A 50 13.95 8.64 -4.73
C TRP A 50 14.46 7.42 -3.97
N ALA A 51 13.82 6.26 -4.10
CA ALA A 51 14.13 5.06 -3.33
C ALA A 51 15.39 4.34 -3.86
N ALA A 52 15.52 4.19 -5.18
CA ALA A 52 16.55 3.37 -5.79
C ALA A 52 18.00 3.70 -5.37
N PRO A 53 18.42 4.97 -5.25
CA PRO A 53 19.78 5.29 -4.80
C PRO A 53 19.98 5.19 -3.27
N ARG A 54 18.92 4.94 -2.50
CA ARG A 54 18.95 4.96 -1.02
C ARG A 54 18.95 3.58 -0.39
N PHE A 55 18.49 2.57 -1.11
CA PHE A 55 18.37 1.21 -0.61
C PHE A 55 19.11 0.24 -1.51
N GLU A 56 19.80 -0.72 -0.92
CA GLU A 56 20.50 -1.77 -1.67
C GLU A 56 19.53 -2.69 -2.41
N THR A 57 18.39 -2.98 -1.78
CA THR A 57 17.33 -3.80 -2.37
C THR A 57 15.95 -3.22 -2.07
N ILE A 58 15.07 -3.27 -3.06
CA ILE A 58 13.70 -2.78 -2.95
C ILE A 58 12.74 -3.87 -3.42
N ASP A 59 11.82 -4.27 -2.55
CA ASP A 59 10.67 -5.08 -2.95
C ASP A 59 9.52 -4.12 -3.30
N LEU A 60 9.12 -4.11 -4.57
CA LEU A 60 7.93 -3.42 -5.05
C LEU A 60 6.74 -4.34 -4.82
N CYS A 61 6.05 -4.15 -3.69
CA CYS A 61 4.96 -5.00 -3.24
C CYS A 61 3.65 -4.58 -3.89
N VAL A 62 3.24 -5.27 -4.94
CA VAL A 62 2.00 -5.00 -5.68
C VAL A 62 0.83 -5.70 -5.00
N ASN A 63 0.03 -4.95 -4.26
CA ASN A 63 -1.10 -5.45 -3.47
C ASN A 63 -2.36 -5.56 -4.35
N ASP A 64 -2.26 -6.32 -5.43
CA ASP A 64 -3.28 -6.51 -6.44
C ASP A 64 -4.42 -7.41 -5.97
N THR A 65 -4.14 -8.69 -5.72
CA THR A 65 -5.20 -9.66 -5.38
C THR A 65 -5.81 -9.47 -4.01
N LEU A 66 -5.20 -8.64 -3.15
CA LEU A 66 -5.82 -8.17 -1.91
C LEU A 66 -7.10 -7.35 -2.22
N GLN A 67 -7.12 -6.62 -3.35
CA GLN A 67 -8.28 -5.80 -3.76
C GLN A 67 -9.53 -6.62 -4.10
N ARG A 68 -9.44 -7.95 -4.23
CA ARG A 68 -10.61 -8.80 -4.51
C ARG A 68 -11.76 -8.61 -3.53
N TYR A 69 -11.48 -8.30 -2.27
CA TYR A 69 -12.53 -8.06 -1.26
C TYR A 69 -13.29 -6.77 -1.50
N ASN A 70 -12.60 -5.72 -1.95
CA ASN A 70 -13.24 -4.48 -2.39
C ASN A 70 -14.11 -4.73 -3.62
N LEU A 71 -13.62 -5.49 -4.61
CA LEU A 71 -14.37 -5.84 -5.81
C LEU A 71 -15.62 -6.70 -5.50
N MET A 72 -15.52 -7.63 -4.56
CA MET A 72 -16.67 -8.42 -4.11
C MET A 72 -17.78 -7.51 -3.56
N PHE A 73 -17.41 -6.52 -2.74
CA PHE A 73 -18.38 -5.58 -2.17
C PHE A 73 -18.88 -4.56 -3.19
N GLU A 74 -17.97 -3.89 -3.91
CA GLU A 74 -18.30 -2.75 -4.78
C GLU A 74 -19.02 -3.21 -6.07
N CYS A 75 -18.61 -4.33 -6.65
CA CYS A 75 -19.12 -4.84 -7.92
C CYS A 75 -20.10 -6.00 -7.75
N ASN A 76 -20.33 -6.48 -6.53
CA ASN A 76 -21.18 -7.63 -6.22
C ASN A 76 -20.84 -8.86 -7.07
N VAL A 77 -19.56 -9.17 -7.24
CA VAL A 77 -19.08 -10.30 -8.01
C VAL A 77 -18.62 -11.45 -7.12
N SER A 78 -18.63 -12.68 -7.66
CA SER A 78 -18.14 -13.84 -6.93
C SER A 78 -16.66 -13.70 -6.56
N ARG A 79 -16.24 -14.42 -5.52
CA ARG A 79 -14.83 -14.43 -5.06
C ARG A 79 -13.85 -14.82 -6.18
N PHE A 80 -14.20 -15.79 -7.02
CA PHE A 80 -13.35 -16.22 -8.13
C PHE A 80 -13.22 -15.12 -9.17
N ARG A 81 -14.33 -14.51 -9.59
CA ARG A 81 -14.32 -13.41 -10.55
C ARG A 81 -13.57 -12.19 -10.01
N ALA A 82 -13.76 -11.85 -8.73
CA ALA A 82 -13.03 -10.76 -8.08
C ALA A 82 -11.52 -11.01 -8.06
N LEU A 83 -11.09 -12.26 -7.83
CA LEU A 83 -9.67 -12.63 -7.86
C LEU A 83 -9.07 -12.49 -9.27
N ASP A 84 -9.79 -12.94 -10.29
CA ASP A 84 -9.33 -12.84 -11.67
C ASP A 84 -9.21 -11.36 -12.09
N VAL A 85 -10.24 -10.56 -11.82
CA VAL A 85 -10.23 -9.12 -12.11
C VAL A 85 -9.06 -8.42 -11.38
N ALA A 86 -8.84 -8.74 -10.11
CA ALA A 86 -7.75 -8.14 -9.34
C ALA A 86 -6.36 -8.50 -9.92
N ARG A 87 -6.17 -9.73 -10.43
CA ARG A 87 -4.95 -10.14 -11.14
C ARG A 87 -4.77 -9.38 -12.44
N GLU A 88 -5.82 -9.32 -13.26
CA GLU A 88 -5.80 -8.58 -14.53
C GLU A 88 -5.45 -7.10 -14.32
N GLU A 89 -6.01 -6.46 -13.30
CA GLU A 89 -5.68 -5.07 -12.97
C GLU A 89 -4.23 -4.91 -12.49
N GLY A 90 -3.71 -5.89 -11.74
CA GLY A 90 -2.29 -5.95 -11.37
C GLY A 90 -1.38 -6.08 -12.59
N ASP A 91 -1.72 -6.95 -13.56
CA ASP A 91 -0.98 -7.13 -14.81
C ASP A 91 -0.98 -5.85 -15.65
N LYS A 92 -2.14 -5.20 -15.80
CA LYS A 92 -2.27 -3.92 -16.49
C LYS A 92 -1.47 -2.82 -15.80
N TRP A 93 -1.46 -2.81 -14.46
CA TRP A 93 -0.67 -1.85 -13.69
C TRP A 93 0.84 -2.02 -13.95
N LEU A 94 1.34 -3.24 -13.91
CA LEU A 94 2.74 -3.56 -14.20
C LEU A 94 3.12 -3.16 -15.62
N GLU A 95 2.27 -3.44 -16.61
CA GLU A 95 2.52 -3.07 -18.00
C GLU A 95 2.58 -1.55 -18.19
N ARG A 96 1.60 -0.81 -17.65
CA ARG A 96 1.57 0.66 -17.76
C ARG A 96 2.79 1.34 -17.11
N ASN A 97 3.32 0.75 -16.05
CA ASN A 97 4.40 1.33 -15.26
C ASN A 97 5.78 0.68 -15.54
N ARG A 98 5.86 -0.21 -16.52
CA ARG A 98 7.10 -0.92 -16.90
C ARG A 98 8.26 0.04 -17.16
N SER A 99 8.02 1.12 -17.89
CA SER A 99 9.04 2.12 -18.21
C SER A 99 9.59 2.86 -16.98
N CYS A 100 8.79 3.02 -15.94
CA CYS A 100 9.24 3.63 -14.68
C CYS A 100 10.04 2.64 -13.82
N ILE A 101 9.72 1.34 -13.90
CA ILE A 101 10.33 0.29 -13.05
C ILE A 101 11.65 -0.21 -13.64
N ALA A 102 11.68 -0.47 -14.95
CA ALA A 102 12.79 -1.12 -15.63
C ALA A 102 14.18 -0.45 -15.47
N PRO A 103 14.32 0.87 -15.31
CA PRO A 103 15.62 1.50 -15.09
C PRO A 103 16.31 1.13 -13.77
N HIS A 104 15.60 0.58 -12.82
CA HIS A 104 16.09 0.37 -11.44
C HIS A 104 16.43 -1.12 -11.20
N ALA A 105 17.69 -1.49 -11.35
CA ALA A 105 18.17 -2.88 -11.25
C ALA A 105 18.02 -3.51 -9.85
N ASN A 106 17.89 -2.70 -8.80
CA ASN A 106 17.74 -3.15 -7.42
C ASN A 106 16.27 -3.33 -6.98
N ILE A 107 15.31 -3.17 -7.90
CA ILE A 107 13.89 -3.36 -7.65
C ILE A 107 13.47 -4.78 -8.03
N ARG A 108 12.79 -5.45 -7.10
CA ARG A 108 12.15 -6.76 -7.30
C ARG A 108 10.65 -6.62 -7.16
N ILE A 109 9.91 -7.08 -8.16
CA ILE A 109 8.45 -7.11 -8.09
C ILE A 109 8.03 -8.28 -7.21
N ARG A 110 7.18 -8.00 -6.23
CA ARG A 110 6.52 -8.99 -5.37
C ARG A 110 5.03 -8.77 -5.46
N ARG A 111 4.30 -9.76 -5.93
CA ARG A 111 2.82 -9.70 -5.95
C ARG A 111 2.24 -10.19 -4.63
N TRP A 112 0.98 -9.87 -4.38
CA TRP A 112 0.32 -10.27 -3.14
C TRP A 112 0.29 -11.78 -2.94
N GLU A 113 0.04 -12.55 -4.02
CA GLU A 113 0.02 -14.01 -3.95
C GLU A 113 1.37 -14.63 -3.63
N ASP A 114 2.49 -13.97 -3.96
CA ASP A 114 3.83 -14.49 -3.64
C ASP A 114 4.01 -14.66 -2.12
N TRP A 115 3.45 -13.75 -1.34
CA TRP A 115 3.47 -13.87 0.12
C TRP A 115 2.55 -14.96 0.64
N LYS A 116 1.44 -15.21 -0.04
CA LYS A 116 0.47 -16.25 0.35
C LYS A 116 0.95 -17.67 0.00
N THR A 117 1.89 -17.79 -0.93
CA THR A 117 2.54 -19.07 -1.23
C THR A 117 3.66 -19.43 -0.25
N ASP A 118 4.09 -18.50 0.62
CA ASP A 118 5.04 -18.81 1.69
C ASP A 118 4.44 -19.87 2.62
N PRO A 119 5.17 -20.97 2.92
CA PRO A 119 4.66 -22.05 3.78
C PRO A 119 4.20 -21.58 5.17
N ALA A 120 4.76 -20.49 5.70
CA ALA A 120 4.40 -19.94 6.99
C ALA A 120 3.10 -19.12 6.96
N TYR A 121 2.64 -18.65 5.79
CA TYR A 121 1.49 -17.74 5.67
C TYR A 121 0.24 -18.25 6.40
N ARG A 122 -0.08 -19.54 6.26
CA ARG A 122 -1.26 -20.13 6.91
C ARG A 122 -1.20 -20.03 8.44
N ALA A 123 -0.01 -20.23 9.01
CA ALA A 123 0.18 -20.12 10.45
C ALA A 123 0.06 -18.65 10.92
N TYR A 124 0.59 -17.70 10.15
CA TYR A 124 0.43 -16.28 10.44
C TYR A 124 -1.03 -15.83 10.35
N LYS A 125 -1.72 -16.24 9.30
CA LYS A 125 -3.14 -15.95 9.14
C LYS A 125 -3.96 -16.49 10.31
N PHE A 126 -3.74 -17.74 10.70
CA PHE A 126 -4.42 -18.34 11.84
C PHE A 126 -4.15 -17.58 13.16
N LYS A 127 -2.90 -17.19 13.41
CA LYS A 127 -2.53 -16.39 14.60
C LYS A 127 -3.25 -15.03 14.61
N ILE A 128 -3.32 -14.34 13.49
CA ILE A 128 -4.00 -13.03 13.39
C ILE A 128 -5.51 -13.18 13.55
N GLU A 129 -6.12 -14.19 12.94
CA GLU A 129 -7.54 -14.48 13.12
C GLU A 129 -7.85 -14.84 14.59
N THR A 130 -7.03 -15.67 15.23
CA THR A 130 -7.16 -16.00 16.65
C THR A 130 -7.02 -14.75 17.52
N LEU A 131 -6.04 -13.88 17.22
CA LEU A 131 -5.82 -12.63 17.95
C LEU A 131 -7.05 -11.71 17.85
N TYR A 132 -7.69 -11.64 16.69
CA TYR A 132 -8.91 -10.84 16.50
C TYR A 132 -10.05 -11.30 17.43
N TYR A 133 -10.18 -12.59 17.69
CA TYR A 133 -11.25 -13.10 18.55
C TYR A 133 -10.87 -13.16 20.03
N SER A 134 -9.58 -13.14 20.38
CA SER A 134 -9.12 -13.32 21.76
C SER A 134 -8.56 -12.04 22.42
N ASN A 135 -8.33 -10.97 21.63
CA ASN A 135 -7.73 -9.73 22.14
C ASN A 135 -8.58 -8.51 21.75
N GLU A 136 -9.27 -7.94 22.73
CA GLU A 136 -10.20 -6.83 22.50
C GLU A 136 -9.49 -5.56 21.96
N ALA A 137 -8.25 -5.28 22.37
CA ALA A 137 -7.52 -4.13 21.85
C ALA A 137 -7.19 -4.29 20.36
N PHE A 138 -6.78 -5.49 19.93
CA PHE A 138 -6.55 -5.78 18.51
C PHE A 138 -7.86 -5.72 17.71
N LYS A 139 -8.93 -6.32 18.24
CA LYS A 139 -10.26 -6.28 17.62
C LYS A 139 -10.76 -4.85 17.45
N SER A 140 -10.65 -4.02 18.49
CA SER A 140 -11.02 -2.60 18.45
C SER A 140 -10.22 -1.88 17.34
N THR A 141 -8.91 -2.12 17.26
CA THR A 141 -8.04 -1.52 16.25
C THR A 141 -8.49 -1.86 14.82
N ILE A 142 -8.82 -3.12 14.54
CA ILE A 142 -9.37 -3.55 13.23
C ILE A 142 -10.72 -2.86 12.98
N THR A 143 -11.60 -2.86 13.98
CA THR A 143 -12.94 -2.28 13.89
C THR A 143 -12.88 -0.77 13.61
N ASP A 144 -12.03 -0.04 14.30
CA ASP A 144 -11.84 1.41 14.12
C ASP A 144 -11.31 1.74 12.71
N ASN A 145 -10.42 0.89 12.18
CA ASN A 145 -9.99 1.03 10.77
C ASN A 145 -11.17 0.87 9.81
N ILE A 146 -12.03 -0.15 10.02
CA ILE A 146 -13.20 -0.40 9.16
C ILE A 146 -14.14 0.83 9.19
N TYR A 147 -14.47 1.34 10.37
CA TYR A 147 -15.30 2.54 10.50
C TYR A 147 -14.67 3.77 9.82
N SER A 148 -13.38 3.97 9.99
CA SER A 148 -12.65 5.06 9.35
C SER A 148 -12.67 4.96 7.81
N ILE A 149 -12.49 3.75 7.26
CA ILE A 149 -12.56 3.53 5.81
C ILE A 149 -13.99 3.74 5.32
N TRP A 150 -14.99 3.21 6.03
CA TRP A 150 -16.40 3.38 5.70
C TRP A 150 -16.78 4.86 5.61
N ALA A 151 -16.49 5.63 6.66
CA ALA A 151 -16.83 7.06 6.71
C ALA A 151 -16.24 7.85 5.54
N ARG A 152 -14.99 7.58 5.17
CA ARG A 152 -14.33 8.21 4.01
C ARG A 152 -14.99 7.82 2.68
N ARG A 153 -15.34 6.55 2.50
CA ARG A 153 -15.96 6.05 1.28
C ARG A 153 -17.41 6.51 1.14
N GLN A 154 -18.15 6.53 2.25
CA GLN A 154 -19.50 7.06 2.29
C GLN A 154 -19.55 8.55 1.91
N ALA A 155 -18.57 9.35 2.39
CA ALA A 155 -18.44 10.76 2.03
C ALA A 155 -18.19 10.99 0.53
N THR A 156 -17.59 10.02 -0.17
CA THR A 156 -17.30 10.13 -1.61
C THR A 156 -18.33 9.47 -2.52
N ASN A 157 -19.03 8.43 -2.02
CA ASN A 157 -20.03 7.68 -2.78
C ASN A 157 -21.11 7.08 -1.86
N ALA A 158 -21.99 7.93 -1.35
CA ALA A 158 -23.08 7.54 -0.44
C ALA A 158 -24.04 6.49 -1.04
N GLY A 159 -24.23 6.46 -2.36
CA GLY A 159 -25.10 5.48 -3.01
C GLY A 159 -24.59 4.07 -2.93
N LEU A 160 -23.29 3.87 -3.12
CA LEU A 160 -22.66 2.56 -2.98
C LEU A 160 -22.45 2.15 -1.52
N TYR A 161 -22.18 3.12 -0.65
CA TYR A 161 -21.91 2.95 0.78
C TYR A 161 -23.11 3.39 1.62
N SER A 162 -24.31 2.86 1.30
CA SER A 162 -25.53 3.11 2.10
C SER A 162 -25.49 2.32 3.41
N SER A 163 -26.19 2.82 4.45
CA SER A 163 -26.23 2.21 5.77
C SER A 163 -26.67 0.73 5.75
N GLU A 164 -27.54 0.36 4.81
CA GLU A 164 -28.04 -1.02 4.63
C GLU A 164 -26.93 -1.97 4.21
N ARG A 165 -25.90 -1.48 3.53
CA ARG A 165 -24.76 -2.27 3.06
C ARG A 165 -23.59 -2.31 4.05
N PHE A 166 -23.72 -1.64 5.19
CA PHE A 166 -22.61 -1.52 6.15
C PHE A 166 -22.14 -2.88 6.66
N GLN A 167 -23.06 -3.80 6.96
CA GLN A 167 -22.69 -5.11 7.48
C GLN A 167 -21.87 -5.93 6.47
N ASP A 168 -22.26 -5.91 5.19
CA ASP A 168 -21.52 -6.59 4.13
C ASP A 168 -20.13 -5.98 3.94
N PHE A 169 -20.06 -4.64 3.97
CA PHE A 169 -18.78 -3.94 3.92
C PHE A 169 -17.90 -4.30 5.12
N PHE A 170 -18.46 -4.36 6.32
CA PHE A 170 -17.74 -4.69 7.54
C PHE A 170 -17.11 -6.07 7.43
N GLU A 171 -17.87 -7.08 7.01
CA GLU A 171 -17.37 -8.46 6.86
C GLU A 171 -16.27 -8.55 5.80
N MET A 172 -16.43 -7.92 4.64
CA MET A 172 -15.41 -7.93 3.59
C MET A 172 -14.15 -7.19 4.03
N SER A 173 -14.29 -6.03 4.66
CA SER A 173 -13.17 -5.24 5.17
C SER A 173 -12.43 -5.95 6.31
N LYS A 174 -13.14 -6.66 7.18
CA LYS A 174 -12.54 -7.47 8.23
C LYS A 174 -11.62 -8.54 7.63
N ILE A 175 -12.11 -9.31 6.66
CA ILE A 175 -11.32 -10.36 6.02
C ILE A 175 -10.11 -9.74 5.28
N TYR A 176 -10.32 -8.62 4.59
CA TYR A 176 -9.24 -7.85 3.94
C TYR A 176 -8.14 -7.48 4.94
N LEU A 177 -8.50 -6.81 6.04
CA LEU A 177 -7.54 -6.32 7.03
C LEU A 177 -6.81 -7.45 7.76
N LEU A 178 -7.51 -8.53 8.12
CA LEU A 178 -6.87 -9.69 8.77
C LEU A 178 -5.87 -10.39 7.84
N GLU A 179 -6.19 -10.50 6.53
CA GLU A 179 -5.25 -11.01 5.54
C GLU A 179 -4.05 -10.07 5.39
N GLU A 180 -4.29 -8.77 5.29
CA GLU A 180 -3.25 -7.76 5.13
C GLU A 180 -2.29 -7.75 6.32
N VAL A 181 -2.80 -7.74 7.55
CA VAL A 181 -1.98 -7.78 8.76
C VAL A 181 -1.17 -9.07 8.86
N ALA A 182 -1.74 -10.21 8.45
CA ALA A 182 -1.02 -11.48 8.43
C ALA A 182 0.17 -11.48 7.45
N VAL A 183 -0.03 -10.91 6.26
CA VAL A 183 1.03 -10.78 5.25
C VAL A 183 2.09 -9.79 5.73
N PHE A 184 1.72 -8.64 6.31
CA PHE A 184 2.69 -7.71 6.87
C PHE A 184 3.52 -8.33 8.00
N ALA A 185 2.89 -9.07 8.92
CA ALA A 185 3.62 -9.77 9.98
C ALA A 185 4.64 -10.76 9.41
N LEU A 186 4.29 -11.49 8.35
CA LEU A 186 5.18 -12.40 7.64
C LEU A 186 6.33 -11.64 6.95
N MET A 187 6.03 -10.55 6.24
CA MET A 187 7.03 -9.71 5.57
C MET A 187 8.08 -9.20 6.56
N PHE A 188 7.64 -8.69 7.71
CA PHE A 188 8.53 -8.13 8.75
C PHE A 188 9.39 -9.20 9.41
N GLU A 189 8.87 -10.43 9.52
CA GLU A 189 9.63 -11.56 10.04
C GLU A 189 10.70 -12.04 9.06
N ARG A 190 10.35 -12.11 7.76
CA ARG A 190 11.23 -12.62 6.71
C ARG A 190 12.42 -11.72 6.44
N LYS A 191 12.25 -10.41 6.52
CA LYS A 191 13.34 -9.47 6.22
C LYS A 191 13.19 -8.16 6.96
N THR A 192 14.23 -7.81 7.69
CA THR A 192 14.35 -6.46 8.28
C THR A 192 14.40 -5.42 7.17
N GLY A 193 13.55 -4.40 7.29
CA GLY A 193 13.46 -3.33 6.28
C GLY A 193 12.44 -2.30 6.68
N ILE A 194 12.30 -1.28 5.84
CA ILE A 194 11.33 -0.21 6.03
C ILE A 194 10.26 -0.25 4.94
N ASP A 195 9.02 -0.08 5.35
CA ASP A 195 7.88 0.05 4.43
C ASP A 195 7.67 1.51 4.07
N ILE A 196 7.61 1.79 2.79
CA ILE A 196 7.43 3.14 2.25
C ILE A 196 6.05 3.22 1.61
N TYR A 197 5.27 4.19 2.05
CA TYR A 197 3.90 4.37 1.58
C TYR A 197 3.51 5.85 1.51
N PRO A 198 2.92 6.31 0.39
CA PRO A 198 2.50 7.70 0.24
C PRO A 198 1.15 8.01 0.89
N GLY A 199 0.44 7.01 1.38
CA GLY A 199 -0.87 7.15 2.02
C GLY A 199 -0.80 7.09 3.54
N THR A 200 -1.98 6.97 4.15
CA THR A 200 -2.10 6.67 5.57
C THR A 200 -1.88 5.18 5.80
N VAL A 201 -0.88 4.84 6.58
CA VAL A 201 -0.62 3.46 7.00
C VAL A 201 -1.76 3.00 7.92
N LEU A 202 -2.14 1.72 7.79
CA LEU A 202 -3.18 1.14 8.62
C LEU A 202 -2.81 1.22 10.11
N PHE A 203 -3.71 1.74 10.90
CA PHE A 203 -3.54 1.84 12.34
C PHE A 203 -3.33 0.46 12.99
N ALA A 204 -4.00 -0.59 12.48
CA ALA A 204 -3.82 -1.96 12.93
C ALA A 204 -2.38 -2.48 12.82
N VAL A 205 -1.59 -1.96 11.87
CA VAL A 205 -0.19 -2.35 11.70
C VAL A 205 0.72 -1.47 12.54
N THR A 206 0.42 -0.18 12.68
CA THR A 206 1.25 0.77 13.43
C THR A 206 1.05 0.71 14.93
N ALA A 207 -0.14 0.35 15.40
CA ALA A 207 -0.47 0.25 16.82
C ALA A 207 0.41 -0.74 17.59
N PHE A 208 0.94 -1.75 16.91
CA PHE A 208 1.71 -2.84 17.54
C PHE A 208 3.22 -2.76 17.30
N GLN A 209 3.72 -1.68 16.71
CA GLN A 209 5.16 -1.49 16.45
C GLN A 209 6.01 -1.47 17.73
N ASN A 210 5.43 -1.10 18.87
CA ASN A 210 6.14 -1.00 20.15
C ASN A 210 5.56 -1.87 21.26
N THR A 211 4.42 -2.51 21.03
CA THR A 211 3.74 -3.36 22.03
C THR A 211 3.19 -4.58 21.33
N GLN A 212 3.81 -5.73 21.58
CA GLN A 212 3.33 -6.99 21.03
C GLN A 212 2.23 -7.54 21.95
N PRO A 213 0.96 -7.64 21.48
CA PRO A 213 -0.07 -8.32 22.25
C PRO A 213 0.29 -9.79 22.47
N PRO A 214 -0.06 -10.38 23.61
CA PRO A 214 0.13 -11.82 23.83
C PRO A 214 -0.48 -12.63 22.69
N GLY A 215 0.28 -13.57 22.13
CA GLY A 215 -0.15 -14.41 21.00
C GLY A 215 -0.01 -13.78 19.61
N ALA A 216 0.33 -12.49 19.50
CA ALA A 216 0.59 -11.86 18.21
C ALA A 216 1.86 -12.42 17.56
N PRO A 217 1.91 -12.50 16.21
CA PRO A 217 3.16 -12.79 15.51
C PRO A 217 4.23 -11.74 15.85
N GLU A 218 5.43 -12.19 16.11
CA GLU A 218 6.56 -11.33 16.48
C GLU A 218 6.88 -10.28 15.40
N GLY A 219 6.69 -10.63 14.13
CA GLY A 219 6.89 -9.74 13.00
C GLY A 219 6.12 -8.41 13.11
N LEU A 220 4.93 -8.38 13.74
CA LEU A 220 4.17 -7.13 13.88
C LEU A 220 4.93 -6.04 14.64
N SER A 221 5.69 -6.41 15.66
CA SER A 221 6.51 -5.45 16.42
C SER A 221 7.73 -4.94 15.65
N LYS A 222 8.14 -5.64 14.59
CA LYS A 222 9.32 -5.34 13.76
C LYS A 222 9.02 -4.37 12.62
N GLY A 223 7.75 -4.12 12.30
CA GLY A 223 7.35 -3.21 11.22
C GLY A 223 7.89 -1.79 11.44
N ARG A 224 8.40 -1.18 10.38
CA ARG A 224 8.84 0.23 10.37
C ARG A 224 8.30 0.87 9.12
N PHE A 225 7.74 2.06 9.26
CA PHE A 225 7.07 2.75 8.17
C PHE A 225 7.66 4.14 7.96
N CYS A 226 7.91 4.47 6.71
CA CYS A 226 8.23 5.82 6.26
C CYS A 226 7.09 6.29 5.35
N ARG A 227 6.38 7.29 5.78
CA ARG A 227 5.41 7.97 4.93
C ARG A 227 6.14 8.92 3.99
N ILE A 228 5.71 8.95 2.74
CA ILE A 228 6.15 9.95 1.78
C ILE A 228 5.00 10.86 1.38
N ASP A 229 5.30 12.15 1.27
CA ASP A 229 4.38 13.17 0.76
C ASP A 229 4.96 13.73 -0.54
N PHE A 230 4.10 13.92 -1.55
CA PHE A 230 4.48 14.55 -2.82
C PHE A 230 4.22 16.06 -2.74
N SER A 231 5.25 16.87 -2.96
CA SER A 231 5.11 18.32 -3.09
C SER A 231 5.31 18.75 -4.54
N ARG A 232 4.48 19.70 -4.99
CA ARG A 232 4.73 20.37 -6.27
C ARG A 232 5.95 21.27 -6.15
N ASN A 233 6.80 21.28 -7.18
CA ASN A 233 7.91 22.23 -7.24
C ASN A 233 7.34 23.63 -7.44
N LYS A 234 7.36 24.48 -6.41
CA LYS A 234 6.83 25.84 -6.46
C LYS A 234 7.59 26.71 -7.47
N ASN A 235 8.83 26.36 -7.81
CA ASN A 235 9.68 27.13 -8.72
C ASN A 235 9.26 26.98 -10.19
N ALA A 236 8.57 25.90 -10.58
CA ALA A 236 8.09 25.73 -11.95
C ALA A 236 6.96 26.72 -12.31
N GLN A 237 6.20 27.22 -11.35
CA GLN A 237 5.15 28.21 -11.59
C GLN A 237 5.71 29.62 -11.89
N HIS A 238 6.83 30.01 -11.27
CA HIS A 238 7.42 31.34 -11.50
C HIS A 238 8.16 31.44 -12.84
N GLN A 239 8.71 30.35 -13.36
CA GLN A 239 9.37 30.37 -14.66
C GLN A 239 8.38 30.48 -15.84
N ASN A 240 7.16 29.96 -15.71
CA ASN A 240 6.13 30.08 -16.73
C ASN A 240 5.50 31.49 -16.79
N ILE A 241 5.48 32.22 -15.69
CA ILE A 241 4.99 33.62 -15.65
C ILE A 241 6.05 34.58 -16.21
N ALA A 242 7.33 34.34 -15.95
CA ALA A 242 8.43 35.15 -16.45
C ALA A 242 8.71 34.98 -17.97
N ARG A 243 8.20 33.91 -18.61
CA ARG A 243 8.31 33.67 -20.06
C ARG A 243 7.10 34.13 -20.86
N ALA A 244 6.02 34.53 -20.18
CA ALA A 244 4.78 35.01 -20.79
C ALA A 244 4.61 36.54 -20.69
N ALA A 245 5.59 37.26 -20.12
CA ALA A 245 5.72 38.70 -20.08
C ALA A 245 6.88 39.16 -20.97
#